data_fe6a5b82bce5616aff657425a8de7d0e
#
_entry.id   fe6a5b82bce5616aff657425a8de7d0e
#
_cell.length_a   1.000
_cell.length_b   1.000
_cell.length_c   1.000
_cell.angle_alpha   90.00
_cell.angle_beta   90.00
_cell.angle_gamma   90.00
#
_symmetry.space_group_name_H-M   'P 1'
#
loop_
_entity.id
_entity.type
_entity.pdbx_description
1 polymer ?
#
loop_
_entity_poly.entity_id
_entity_poly.type
_entity_poly.pdbx_seq_one_letter_code
_entity_poly.pdbx_strand_id
1 'polypeptide(L)'
;MKILVYPHDLGIGGSQINAIELAGAVHRMGHETIVFGRPGPLVEKVRVLGLEFVAAPTTGRRPSMAAARALASLAQHRRIDILHGYEWPPSLECYWAARRRPQVAAVSTVMSMAVAPFIPKHLPLTVGTYQIAEVEAGVGRSAVTVLEPPVDVDANRPGLDLAQAELRRRWGIADSGFVVAVVSRLARELKLEGILSAMDAVASLPAGMRVCLLIAGDGPARAEVSGRAEQVNIRTGRQTVVLAGELADPRAAYDVADVCLGMGGSALRALAFGKPLVVQGEAGFWELLTPSSLGTFLWQGWYGVGSGQAGGASALRQILSEILPAERLRAELGAFGRSVVEHRYSLEHAAEVQLDIYAAALDPASSSRRAYFRELEAAGHFLRYKRRRLQARLTGRDTADDFNARPVATARPVQAFSAGGAA
;
A
#
# COMPACT_ATOMS: atom_id res chain seq x y z
N MET A 1 20.80 7.01 -15.57
CA MET A 1 19.52 7.62 -16.02
C MET A 1 19.15 8.77 -15.10
N LYS A 2 18.41 9.76 -15.64
CA LYS A 2 17.77 10.83 -14.87
C LYS A 2 16.27 10.58 -14.80
N ILE A 3 15.76 10.40 -13.60
CA ILE A 3 14.42 9.91 -13.35
C ILE A 3 13.65 10.95 -12.54
N LEU A 4 12.44 11.29 -12.97
CA LEU A 4 11.52 12.11 -12.20
C LEU A 4 10.34 11.24 -11.74
N VAL A 5 10.19 11.12 -10.42
CA VAL A 5 9.12 10.35 -9.76
C VAL A 5 8.03 11.30 -9.27
N TYR A 6 6.79 11.00 -9.63
CA TYR A 6 5.62 11.83 -9.29
C TYR A 6 4.60 11.02 -8.48
N PRO A 7 4.73 11.02 -7.12
CA PRO A 7 3.83 10.27 -6.22
C PRO A 7 2.58 11.08 -5.85
N HIS A 8 1.80 11.54 -6.79
CA HIS A 8 0.52 12.27 -6.63
C HIS A 8 0.61 13.53 -5.71
N ASP A 9 0.91 13.36 -4.43
CA ASP A 9 1.25 14.37 -3.42
C ASP A 9 2.19 13.77 -2.38
N LEU A 10 2.70 14.56 -1.47
CA LEU A 10 3.60 14.14 -0.39
C LEU A 10 2.84 13.95 0.94
N GLY A 11 1.56 13.58 0.88
CA GLY A 11 0.78 13.11 2.02
C GLY A 11 1.21 11.72 2.49
N ILE A 12 0.87 11.36 3.73
CA ILE A 12 1.18 10.03 4.28
C ILE A 12 0.20 9.01 3.70
N GLY A 13 0.71 8.11 2.87
CA GLY A 13 -0.03 7.01 2.24
C GLY A 13 0.91 5.92 1.73
N GLY A 14 0.40 4.70 1.57
CA GLY A 14 1.22 3.55 1.17
C GLY A 14 1.89 3.72 -0.19
N SER A 15 1.14 4.19 -1.19
CA SER A 15 1.65 4.44 -2.54
C SER A 15 2.75 5.52 -2.55
N GLN A 16 2.55 6.62 -1.80
CA GLN A 16 3.51 7.72 -1.68
C GLN A 16 4.80 7.28 -0.98
N ILE A 17 4.69 6.55 0.12
CA ILE A 17 5.84 6.03 0.86
C ILE A 17 6.64 5.09 -0.04
N ASN A 18 5.98 4.14 -0.71
CA ASN A 18 6.64 3.21 -1.63
C ASN A 18 7.35 3.95 -2.78
N ALA A 19 6.70 4.95 -3.38
CA ALA A 19 7.30 5.75 -4.46
C ALA A 19 8.60 6.43 -4.00
N ILE A 20 8.61 7.01 -2.80
CA ILE A 20 9.75 7.75 -2.25
C ILE A 20 10.87 6.80 -1.81
N GLU A 21 10.53 5.70 -1.13
CA GLU A 21 11.52 4.70 -0.70
C GLU A 21 12.21 4.06 -1.89
N LEU A 22 11.44 3.67 -2.91
CA LEU A 22 11.96 3.10 -4.15
C LEU A 22 12.81 4.11 -4.93
N ALA A 23 12.38 5.38 -5.01
CA ALA A 23 13.17 6.46 -5.60
C ALA A 23 14.52 6.62 -4.90
N GLY A 24 14.54 6.55 -3.57
CA GLY A 24 15.77 6.58 -2.78
C GLY A 24 16.68 5.38 -3.02
N ALA A 25 16.12 4.18 -3.18
CA ALA A 25 16.90 2.98 -3.50
C ALA A 25 17.52 3.07 -4.91
N VAL A 26 16.76 3.49 -5.91
CA VAL A 26 17.25 3.73 -7.27
C VAL A 26 18.33 4.83 -7.29
N HIS A 27 18.19 5.85 -6.44
CA HIS A 27 19.22 6.91 -6.29
C HIS A 27 20.53 6.34 -5.73
N ARG A 28 20.47 5.51 -4.69
CA ARG A 28 21.68 4.84 -4.12
C ARG A 28 22.38 3.93 -5.14
N MET A 29 21.67 3.41 -6.13
CA MET A 29 22.24 2.63 -7.23
C MET A 29 22.91 3.52 -8.32
N GLY A 30 23.09 4.82 -8.07
CA GLY A 30 23.82 5.74 -8.94
C GLY A 30 22.99 6.44 -10.01
N HIS A 31 21.66 6.44 -9.88
CA HIS A 31 20.77 7.17 -10.80
C HIS A 31 20.35 8.52 -10.20
N GLU A 32 20.32 9.57 -11.03
CA GLU A 32 19.82 10.87 -10.60
C GLU A 32 18.28 10.82 -10.50
N THR A 33 17.76 11.01 -9.29
CA THR A 33 16.32 10.89 -9.05
C THR A 33 15.75 12.16 -8.41
N ILE A 34 14.70 12.70 -9.02
CA ILE A 34 13.99 13.91 -8.58
C ILE A 34 12.56 13.50 -8.19
N VAL A 35 12.07 14.01 -7.06
CA VAL A 35 10.68 13.83 -6.65
C VAL A 35 9.90 15.11 -6.94
N PHE A 36 8.84 14.98 -7.74
CA PHE A 36 7.93 16.07 -8.11
C PHE A 36 6.55 15.82 -7.51
N GLY A 37 5.96 16.81 -6.84
CA GLY A 37 4.64 16.62 -6.26
C GLY A 37 4.14 17.82 -5.46
N ARG A 38 2.91 17.74 -4.96
CA ARG A 38 2.41 18.73 -4.00
C ARG A 38 3.14 18.54 -2.68
N PRO A 39 3.57 19.64 -2.00
CA PRO A 39 4.22 19.53 -0.70
C PRO A 39 3.30 18.86 0.33
N GLY A 40 3.91 18.13 1.26
CA GLY A 40 3.25 17.44 2.35
C GLY A 40 4.27 16.90 3.37
N PRO A 41 3.83 16.17 4.38
CA PRO A 41 4.70 15.65 5.45
C PRO A 41 5.88 14.81 4.96
N LEU A 42 5.73 14.11 3.83
CA LEU A 42 6.80 13.25 3.27
C LEU A 42 7.93 14.01 2.56
N VAL A 43 7.86 15.35 2.42
CA VAL A 43 8.97 16.14 1.87
C VAL A 43 10.25 15.97 2.69
N GLU A 44 10.13 15.85 4.02
CA GLU A 44 11.28 15.62 4.88
C GLU A 44 11.93 14.26 4.61
N LYS A 45 11.12 13.22 4.40
CA LYS A 45 11.63 11.89 4.01
C LYS A 45 12.39 11.94 2.67
N VAL A 46 11.90 12.71 1.70
CA VAL A 46 12.60 12.93 0.40
C VAL A 46 13.98 13.52 0.64
N ARG A 47 14.10 14.53 1.51
CA ARG A 47 15.38 15.18 1.84
C ARG A 47 16.34 14.25 2.58
N VAL A 48 15.84 13.51 3.56
CA VAL A 48 16.64 12.52 4.31
C VAL A 48 17.24 11.46 3.39
N LEU A 49 16.52 11.08 2.34
CA LEU A 49 17.01 10.14 1.32
C LEU A 49 17.98 10.78 0.30
N GLY A 50 18.32 12.06 0.44
CA GLY A 50 19.22 12.77 -0.46
C GLY A 50 18.60 13.14 -1.82
N LEU A 51 17.28 13.06 -1.94
CA LEU A 51 16.58 13.33 -3.20
C LEU A 51 16.23 14.82 -3.34
N GLU A 52 16.31 15.34 -4.57
CA GLU A 52 15.79 16.66 -4.90
C GLU A 52 14.26 16.66 -4.90
N PHE A 53 13.65 17.63 -4.22
CA PHE A 53 12.21 17.85 -4.26
C PHE A 53 11.87 19.07 -5.10
N VAL A 54 10.96 18.91 -6.06
CA VAL A 54 10.40 20.00 -6.89
C VAL A 54 8.90 20.08 -6.68
N ALA A 55 8.41 21.22 -6.22
CA ALA A 55 6.99 21.43 -5.94
C ALA A 55 6.18 21.51 -7.25
N ALA A 56 5.11 20.72 -7.32
CA ALA A 56 4.14 20.78 -8.40
C ALA A 56 3.27 22.04 -8.32
N PRO A 57 2.81 22.60 -9.45
CA PRO A 57 1.86 23.71 -9.44
C PRO A 57 0.59 23.36 -8.66
N THR A 58 0.11 24.31 -7.87
CA THR A 58 -1.16 24.16 -7.15
C THR A 58 -2.32 24.25 -8.15
N THR A 59 -3.08 23.17 -8.30
CA THR A 59 -4.21 23.09 -9.24
C THR A 59 -5.42 22.46 -8.55
N GLY A 60 -6.60 23.04 -8.76
CA GLY A 60 -7.85 22.50 -8.21
C GLY A 60 -8.43 21.31 -8.98
N ARG A 61 -7.96 21.07 -10.22
CA ARG A 61 -8.48 20.03 -11.12
C ARG A 61 -7.40 19.03 -11.49
N ARG A 62 -7.73 17.76 -11.51
CA ARG A 62 -6.87 16.66 -11.95
C ARG A 62 -7.55 15.85 -13.05
N PRO A 63 -6.78 15.36 -14.05
CA PRO A 63 -5.38 15.66 -14.32
C PRO A 63 -5.19 17.14 -14.73
N SER A 64 -3.97 17.68 -14.52
CA SER A 64 -3.65 19.09 -14.68
C SER A 64 -2.72 19.36 -15.86
N MET A 65 -3.17 20.18 -16.81
CA MET A 65 -2.30 20.62 -17.90
C MET A 65 -1.16 21.53 -17.42
N ALA A 66 -1.33 22.23 -16.28
CA ALA A 66 -0.26 23.02 -15.70
C ALA A 66 0.85 22.10 -15.16
N ALA A 67 0.49 21.01 -14.46
CA ALA A 67 1.46 20.01 -14.02
C ALA A 67 2.16 19.34 -15.21
N ALA A 68 1.43 18.94 -16.26
CA ALA A 68 2.02 18.36 -17.45
C ALA A 68 3.00 19.31 -18.17
N ARG A 69 2.70 20.61 -18.22
CA ARG A 69 3.63 21.62 -18.79
C ARG A 69 4.87 21.79 -17.91
N ALA A 70 4.73 21.82 -16.58
CA ALA A 70 5.85 21.89 -15.65
C ALA A 70 6.76 20.66 -15.79
N LEU A 71 6.19 19.45 -15.83
CA LEU A 71 6.93 18.20 -16.09
C LEU A 71 7.67 18.25 -17.43
N ALA A 72 7.01 18.72 -18.47
CA ALA A 72 7.60 18.87 -19.80
C ALA A 72 8.78 19.85 -19.82
N SER A 73 8.67 20.96 -19.10
CA SER A 73 9.73 21.95 -18.92
C SER A 73 10.91 21.36 -18.14
N LEU A 74 10.65 20.70 -17.01
CA LEU A 74 11.69 20.02 -16.23
C LEU A 74 12.40 18.94 -17.04
N ALA A 75 11.65 18.12 -17.78
CA ALA A 75 12.22 17.08 -18.62
C ALA A 75 13.21 17.63 -19.64
N GLN A 76 12.90 18.79 -20.22
CA GLN A 76 13.79 19.46 -21.18
C GLN A 76 15.03 20.08 -20.51
N HIS A 77 14.82 20.89 -19.44
CA HIS A 77 15.93 21.65 -18.84
C HIS A 77 16.89 20.75 -18.04
N ARG A 78 16.38 19.71 -17.42
CA ARG A 78 17.16 18.77 -16.60
C ARG A 78 17.60 17.53 -17.38
N ARG A 79 17.18 17.38 -18.66
CA ARG A 79 17.46 16.20 -19.50
C ARG A 79 16.98 14.90 -18.80
N ILE A 80 15.73 14.90 -18.38
CA ILE A 80 15.10 13.72 -17.75
C ILE A 80 14.88 12.64 -18.81
N ASP A 81 15.26 11.41 -18.50
CA ASP A 81 15.04 10.25 -19.35
C ASP A 81 13.66 9.61 -19.07
N ILE A 82 13.26 9.54 -17.79
CA ILE A 82 12.03 8.87 -17.32
C ILE A 82 11.14 9.84 -16.55
N LEU A 83 9.85 9.89 -16.91
CA LEU A 83 8.78 10.48 -16.13
C LEU A 83 7.92 9.36 -15.57
N HIS A 84 8.00 9.10 -14.27
CA HIS A 84 7.29 8.02 -13.60
C HIS A 84 6.15 8.54 -12.74
N GLY A 85 4.91 8.29 -13.15
CA GLY A 85 3.70 8.71 -12.43
C GLY A 85 3.11 7.57 -11.59
N TYR A 86 2.84 7.86 -10.33
CA TYR A 86 2.12 6.97 -9.43
C TYR A 86 0.63 7.34 -9.37
N GLU A 87 -0.23 6.36 -9.53
CA GLU A 87 -1.68 6.48 -9.66
C GLU A 87 -2.11 7.23 -10.95
N TRP A 88 -3.42 7.25 -11.22
CA TRP A 88 -3.92 7.72 -12.51
C TRP A 88 -3.68 9.20 -12.84
N PRO A 89 -3.76 10.18 -11.89
CA PRO A 89 -3.54 11.57 -12.28
C PRO A 89 -2.09 11.84 -12.68
N PRO A 90 -1.05 11.48 -11.89
CA PRO A 90 0.34 11.60 -12.29
C PRO A 90 0.69 10.81 -13.54
N SER A 91 0.15 9.60 -13.71
CA SER A 91 0.39 8.78 -14.91
C SER A 91 -0.03 9.50 -16.19
N LEU A 92 -1.22 10.12 -16.19
CA LEU A 92 -1.68 10.91 -17.34
C LEU A 92 -0.87 12.18 -17.56
N GLU A 93 -0.51 12.88 -16.48
CA GLU A 93 0.27 14.12 -16.54
C GLU A 93 1.70 13.86 -17.07
N CYS A 94 2.35 12.77 -16.61
CA CYS A 94 3.65 12.29 -17.13
C CYS A 94 3.54 11.88 -18.61
N TYR A 95 2.52 11.11 -18.97
CA TYR A 95 2.26 10.71 -20.34
C TYR A 95 2.11 11.92 -21.28
N TRP A 96 1.31 12.92 -20.90
CA TRP A 96 1.13 14.13 -21.70
C TRP A 96 2.41 14.96 -21.82
N ALA A 97 3.25 14.99 -20.77
CA ALA A 97 4.54 15.66 -20.79
C ALA A 97 5.54 14.98 -21.74
N ALA A 98 5.57 13.64 -21.77
CA ALA A 98 6.47 12.85 -22.60
C ALA A 98 6.01 12.76 -24.07
N ARG A 99 4.71 12.82 -24.36
CA ARG A 99 4.07 12.50 -25.65
C ARG A 99 4.72 13.11 -26.89
N ARG A 100 5.32 14.29 -26.78
CA ARG A 100 5.98 15.01 -27.89
C ARG A 100 7.49 15.01 -27.78
N ARG A 101 8.05 14.15 -26.93
CA ARG A 101 9.49 14.08 -26.64
C ARG A 101 9.95 12.62 -26.73
N PRO A 102 10.36 12.16 -27.94
CA PRO A 102 10.70 10.74 -28.15
C PRO A 102 11.87 10.26 -27.29
N GLN A 103 12.68 11.18 -26.76
CA GLN A 103 13.79 10.87 -25.86
C GLN A 103 13.38 10.72 -24.39
N VAL A 104 12.12 10.96 -24.05
CA VAL A 104 11.59 10.85 -22.67
C VAL A 104 10.55 9.75 -22.62
N ALA A 105 10.78 8.73 -21.81
CA ALA A 105 9.80 7.69 -21.60
C ALA A 105 8.88 8.02 -20.40
N ALA A 106 7.60 7.67 -20.51
CA ALA A 106 6.65 7.74 -19.41
C ALA A 106 6.35 6.32 -18.90
N VAL A 107 6.33 6.15 -17.58
CA VAL A 107 5.99 4.91 -16.89
C VAL A 107 4.87 5.18 -15.88
N SER A 108 3.98 4.24 -15.70
CA SER A 108 2.87 4.32 -14.75
C SER A 108 2.98 3.23 -13.72
N THR A 109 2.85 3.57 -12.43
CA THR A 109 2.64 2.61 -11.35
C THR A 109 1.28 2.85 -10.70
N VAL A 110 0.51 1.79 -10.48
CA VAL A 110 -0.78 1.82 -9.79
C VAL A 110 -0.71 0.83 -8.62
N MET A 111 -0.75 1.36 -7.40
CA MET A 111 -0.78 0.60 -6.14
C MET A 111 -2.19 0.51 -5.56
N SER A 112 -3.16 1.19 -6.17
CA SER A 112 -4.59 1.06 -5.84
C SER A 112 -5.11 -0.33 -6.21
N MET A 113 -6.23 -0.73 -5.60
CA MET A 113 -6.84 -2.05 -5.75
C MET A 113 -7.47 -2.29 -7.14
N ALA A 114 -7.51 -1.27 -7.99
CA ALA A 114 -7.93 -1.35 -9.40
C ALA A 114 -7.24 -0.28 -10.24
N VAL A 115 -7.04 -0.56 -11.53
CA VAL A 115 -6.43 0.37 -12.49
C VAL A 115 -7.50 1.21 -13.16
N ALA A 116 -7.24 2.50 -13.29
CA ALA A 116 -8.13 3.40 -14.01
C ALA A 116 -8.16 3.06 -15.51
N PRO A 117 -9.35 2.76 -16.10
CA PRO A 117 -9.46 2.26 -17.48
C PRO A 117 -9.08 3.30 -18.54
N PHE A 118 -8.84 4.53 -18.13
CA PHE A 118 -8.41 5.63 -19.01
C PHE A 118 -6.91 5.91 -18.96
N ILE A 119 -6.12 5.14 -18.21
CA ILE A 119 -4.64 5.11 -18.38
C ILE A 119 -4.39 4.44 -19.75
N PRO A 120 -3.66 5.08 -20.70
CA PRO A 120 -3.44 4.53 -22.03
C PRO A 120 -2.85 3.12 -21.99
N LYS A 121 -3.45 2.18 -22.74
CA LYS A 121 -3.06 0.75 -22.70
C LYS A 121 -1.65 0.46 -23.22
N HIS A 122 -1.06 1.37 -23.98
CA HIS A 122 0.31 1.25 -24.47
C HIS A 122 1.35 1.81 -23.52
N LEU A 123 0.93 2.54 -22.47
CA LEU A 123 1.83 3.05 -21.45
C LEU A 123 2.30 1.88 -20.59
N PRO A 124 3.63 1.69 -20.40
CA PRO A 124 4.14 0.70 -19.46
C PRO A 124 3.49 0.87 -18.09
N LEU A 125 2.88 -0.20 -17.60
CA LEU A 125 2.13 -0.19 -16.36
C LEU A 125 2.74 -1.16 -15.36
N THR A 126 3.03 -0.66 -14.18
CA THR A 126 3.43 -1.47 -13.03
C THR A 126 2.26 -1.55 -12.05
N VAL A 127 1.97 -2.74 -11.56
CA VAL A 127 0.91 -3.02 -10.58
C VAL A 127 1.44 -3.83 -9.41
N GLY A 128 0.74 -3.77 -8.27
CA GLY A 128 1.21 -4.36 -7.02
C GLY A 128 0.87 -5.84 -6.84
N THR A 129 0.08 -6.48 -7.72
CA THR A 129 -0.36 -7.87 -7.57
C THR A 129 -0.48 -8.59 -8.90
N TYR A 130 -0.29 -9.92 -8.89
CA TYR A 130 -0.45 -10.76 -10.08
C TYR A 130 -1.91 -10.78 -10.58
N GLN A 131 -2.88 -10.75 -9.66
CA GLN A 131 -4.29 -10.71 -10.03
C GLN A 131 -4.65 -9.46 -10.84
N ILE A 132 -4.17 -8.28 -10.41
CA ILE A 132 -4.38 -7.04 -11.17
C ILE A 132 -3.67 -7.12 -12.51
N ALA A 133 -2.45 -7.67 -12.56
CA ALA A 133 -1.70 -7.82 -13.82
C ALA A 133 -2.45 -8.70 -14.82
N GLU A 134 -3.03 -9.82 -14.38
CA GLU A 134 -3.82 -10.71 -15.24
C GLU A 134 -5.06 -10.00 -15.79
N VAL A 135 -5.80 -9.27 -14.95
CA VAL A 135 -6.96 -8.48 -15.38
C VAL A 135 -6.57 -7.44 -16.42
N GLU A 136 -5.46 -6.72 -16.21
CA GLU A 136 -4.99 -5.68 -17.12
C GLU A 136 -4.45 -6.27 -18.43
N ALA A 137 -3.81 -7.43 -18.41
CA ALA A 137 -3.42 -8.17 -19.61
C ALA A 137 -4.66 -8.63 -20.39
N GLY A 138 -5.69 -9.13 -19.68
CA GLY A 138 -6.97 -9.55 -20.27
C GLY A 138 -7.75 -8.44 -20.98
N VAL A 139 -7.59 -7.17 -20.56
CA VAL A 139 -8.17 -6.01 -21.26
C VAL A 139 -7.27 -5.48 -22.38
N GLY A 140 -6.18 -6.18 -22.72
CA GLY A 140 -5.33 -5.92 -23.89
C GLY A 140 -4.19 -4.92 -23.65
N ARG A 141 -3.69 -4.76 -22.40
CA ARG A 141 -2.40 -4.10 -22.18
C ARG A 141 -1.25 -5.00 -22.59
N SER A 142 -0.28 -4.44 -23.28
CA SER A 142 0.87 -5.18 -23.80
C SER A 142 2.09 -5.15 -22.87
N ALA A 143 2.15 -4.19 -21.96
CA ALA A 143 3.29 -4.00 -21.05
C ALA A 143 2.76 -3.81 -19.62
N VAL A 144 2.54 -4.91 -18.92
CA VAL A 144 2.16 -4.93 -17.50
C VAL A 144 3.23 -5.71 -16.74
N THR A 145 3.80 -5.09 -15.73
CA THR A 145 4.80 -5.70 -14.85
C THR A 145 4.28 -5.70 -13.42
N VAL A 146 4.52 -6.77 -12.68
CA VAL A 146 4.25 -6.80 -11.24
C VAL A 146 5.48 -6.30 -10.52
N LEU A 147 5.29 -5.27 -9.69
CA LEU A 147 6.25 -4.84 -8.70
C LEU A 147 5.53 -4.76 -7.37
N GLU A 148 5.70 -5.78 -6.57
CA GLU A 148 5.08 -5.87 -5.26
C GLU A 148 5.59 -4.74 -4.34
N PRO A 149 4.74 -4.16 -3.47
CA PRO A 149 5.15 -3.06 -2.59
C PRO A 149 6.37 -3.45 -1.77
N PRO A 150 7.53 -2.79 -1.93
CA PRO A 150 8.73 -3.16 -1.17
C PRO A 150 8.70 -2.66 0.26
N VAL A 151 9.58 -3.23 1.08
CA VAL A 151 9.88 -2.77 2.43
C VAL A 151 11.40 -2.73 2.64
N ASP A 152 11.86 -1.68 3.31
CA ASP A 152 13.24 -1.60 3.80
C ASP A 152 13.40 -2.58 4.97
N VAL A 153 14.01 -3.73 4.70
CA VAL A 153 14.16 -4.83 5.66
C VAL A 153 15.23 -4.56 6.72
N ASP A 154 16.12 -3.61 6.49
CA ASP A 154 17.15 -3.18 7.44
C ASP A 154 16.59 -2.14 8.41
N ALA A 155 15.84 -1.18 7.90
CA ALA A 155 15.15 -0.20 8.72
C ALA A 155 13.96 -0.79 9.50
N ASN A 156 13.38 -1.91 9.04
CA ASN A 156 12.28 -2.63 9.67
C ASN A 156 12.73 -4.04 10.05
N ARG A 157 13.38 -4.19 11.19
CA ARG A 157 13.88 -5.48 11.67
C ARG A 157 13.74 -5.64 13.18
N PRO A 158 13.70 -6.87 13.67
CA PRO A 158 13.78 -7.13 15.11
C PRO A 158 15.08 -6.62 15.71
N GLY A 159 15.07 -6.33 17.02
CA GLY A 159 16.27 -5.97 17.78
C GLY A 159 16.75 -4.53 17.58
N LEU A 160 15.93 -3.66 17.01
CA LEU A 160 16.16 -2.21 17.03
C LEU A 160 15.85 -1.67 18.45
N ASP A 161 16.62 -0.69 18.88
CA ASP A 161 16.30 0.05 20.11
C ASP A 161 15.21 1.09 19.81
N LEU A 162 13.97 0.69 19.98
CA LEU A 162 12.78 1.52 19.78
C LEU A 162 12.09 1.89 21.10
N ALA A 163 12.81 1.86 22.21
CA ALA A 163 12.33 2.21 23.55
C ALA A 163 11.04 1.47 23.95
N GLN A 164 10.93 0.17 23.65
CA GLN A 164 9.74 -0.66 23.88
C GLN A 164 9.15 -0.50 25.29
N ALA A 165 9.98 -0.57 26.33
CA ALA A 165 9.54 -0.49 27.73
C ALA A 165 8.91 0.87 28.06
N GLU A 166 9.45 1.96 27.53
CA GLU A 166 8.91 3.31 27.70
C GLU A 166 7.57 3.46 26.96
N LEU A 167 7.48 2.95 25.74
CA LEU A 167 6.24 3.00 24.95
C LEU A 167 5.14 2.14 25.57
N ARG A 168 5.45 0.95 26.08
CA ARG A 168 4.46 0.15 26.83
C ARG A 168 3.93 0.93 28.02
N ARG A 169 4.80 1.57 28.82
CA ARG A 169 4.37 2.44 29.94
C ARG A 169 3.52 3.62 29.47
N ARG A 170 3.98 4.33 28.42
CA ARG A 170 3.25 5.48 27.86
C ARG A 170 1.85 5.10 27.36
N TRP A 171 1.71 3.93 26.79
CA TRP A 171 0.43 3.42 26.29
C TRP A 171 -0.39 2.66 27.33
N GLY A 172 0.10 2.56 28.58
CA GLY A 172 -0.59 1.83 29.65
C GLY A 172 -0.71 0.34 29.41
N ILE A 173 0.20 -0.25 28.61
CA ILE A 173 0.21 -1.68 28.30
C ILE A 173 0.87 -2.44 29.42
N ALA A 174 0.14 -3.38 30.05
CA ALA A 174 0.66 -4.21 31.13
C ALA A 174 1.82 -5.11 30.67
N ASP A 175 2.82 -5.32 31.54
CA ASP A 175 3.99 -6.14 31.21
C ASP A 175 3.65 -7.60 30.93
N SER A 176 2.59 -8.13 31.58
CA SER A 176 2.19 -9.54 31.48
C SER A 176 1.02 -9.79 30.52
N GLY A 177 0.82 -8.95 29.52
CA GLY A 177 -0.26 -9.10 28.54
C GLY A 177 0.24 -9.23 27.11
N PHE A 178 -0.56 -9.86 26.26
CA PHE A 178 -0.31 -9.89 24.83
C PHE A 178 -0.66 -8.57 24.17
N VAL A 179 0.10 -8.19 23.15
CA VAL A 179 -0.15 -7.01 22.32
C VAL A 179 -0.50 -7.46 20.91
N VAL A 180 -1.71 -7.12 20.48
CA VAL A 180 -2.12 -7.24 19.08
C VAL A 180 -2.08 -5.86 18.47
N ALA A 181 -1.27 -5.64 17.43
CA ALA A 181 -1.10 -4.31 16.84
C ALA A 181 -1.76 -4.17 15.48
N VAL A 182 -2.37 -2.99 15.25
CA VAL A 182 -2.83 -2.49 13.97
C VAL A 182 -2.11 -1.18 13.69
N VAL A 183 -1.34 -1.14 12.60
CA VAL A 183 -0.73 0.11 12.12
C VAL A 183 -1.38 0.47 10.79
N SER A 184 -2.26 1.47 10.81
CA SER A 184 -3.08 1.78 9.64
C SER A 184 -3.62 3.20 9.68
N ARG A 185 -3.75 3.84 8.49
CA ARG A 185 -4.59 5.02 8.37
C ARG A 185 -6.04 4.65 8.74
N LEU A 186 -6.71 5.47 9.54
CA LEU A 186 -8.11 5.26 9.92
C LEU A 186 -9.05 5.75 8.78
N ALA A 187 -9.01 5.04 7.65
CA ALA A 187 -9.86 5.29 6.50
C ALA A 187 -11.16 4.49 6.61
N ARG A 188 -12.25 5.02 6.04
CA ARG A 188 -13.54 4.30 6.01
C ARG A 188 -13.48 3.11 5.08
N GLU A 189 -12.93 3.32 3.90
CA GLU A 189 -12.74 2.28 2.90
C GLU A 189 -11.60 1.33 3.31
N LEU A 190 -11.79 0.05 3.13
CA LEU A 190 -10.83 -1.05 3.35
C LEU A 190 -10.38 -1.26 4.81
N LYS A 191 -10.51 -0.26 5.71
CA LYS A 191 -9.86 -0.29 7.02
C LYS A 191 -10.83 -0.35 8.19
N LEU A 192 -11.86 0.50 8.18
CA LEU A 192 -12.73 0.71 9.34
C LEU A 192 -13.42 -0.57 9.79
N GLU A 193 -13.98 -1.34 8.86
CA GLU A 193 -14.66 -2.60 9.17
C GLU A 193 -13.76 -3.56 9.97
N GLY A 194 -12.54 -3.79 9.47
CA GLY A 194 -11.60 -4.68 10.14
C GLY A 194 -11.14 -4.15 11.50
N ILE A 195 -10.92 -2.83 11.64
CA ILE A 195 -10.54 -2.22 12.92
C ILE A 195 -11.66 -2.43 13.97
N LEU A 196 -12.92 -2.19 13.61
CA LEU A 196 -14.06 -2.42 14.51
C LEU A 196 -14.23 -3.90 14.83
N SER A 197 -14.10 -4.78 13.84
CA SER A 197 -14.12 -6.23 13.99
C SER A 197 -13.02 -6.73 14.94
N ALA A 198 -11.80 -6.17 14.84
CA ALA A 198 -10.69 -6.49 15.74
C ALA A 198 -10.98 -6.09 17.20
N MET A 199 -11.60 -4.92 17.42
CA MET A 199 -12.02 -4.51 18.77
C MET A 199 -13.03 -5.49 19.38
N ASP A 200 -14.00 -5.96 18.59
CA ASP A 200 -14.98 -6.94 19.04
C ASP A 200 -14.38 -8.32 19.30
N ALA A 201 -13.43 -8.74 18.44
CA ALA A 201 -12.70 -9.98 18.61
C ALA A 201 -11.92 -10.00 19.93
N VAL A 202 -11.10 -8.97 20.20
CA VAL A 202 -10.29 -8.92 21.44
C VAL A 202 -11.15 -8.77 22.69
N ALA A 203 -12.28 -8.07 22.61
CA ALA A 203 -13.21 -7.92 23.71
C ALA A 203 -13.94 -9.23 24.09
N SER A 204 -14.01 -10.18 23.16
CA SER A 204 -14.66 -11.48 23.33
C SER A 204 -13.69 -12.62 23.64
N LEU A 205 -12.40 -12.35 23.77
CA LEU A 205 -11.41 -13.33 24.22
C LEU A 205 -11.64 -13.73 25.69
N PRO A 206 -11.22 -14.94 26.11
CA PRO A 206 -11.37 -15.40 27.47
C PRO A 206 -10.81 -14.39 28.49
N ALA A 207 -11.52 -14.17 29.60
CA ALA A 207 -11.15 -13.17 30.62
C ALA A 207 -9.74 -13.37 31.21
N GLY A 208 -9.26 -14.60 31.28
CA GLY A 208 -7.89 -14.94 31.72
C GLY A 208 -6.81 -14.55 30.71
N MET A 209 -7.17 -14.28 29.45
CA MET A 209 -6.23 -13.85 28.42
C MET A 209 -6.17 -12.32 28.38
N ARG A 210 -5.11 -11.76 28.98
CA ARG A 210 -4.90 -10.31 28.95
C ARG A 210 -4.35 -9.89 27.60
N VAL A 211 -5.21 -9.27 26.79
CA VAL A 211 -4.84 -8.76 25.45
C VAL A 211 -5.08 -7.26 25.39
N CYS A 212 -4.12 -6.53 24.84
CA CYS A 212 -4.23 -5.14 24.44
C CYS A 212 -4.24 -5.05 22.92
N LEU A 213 -5.27 -4.45 22.33
CA LEU A 213 -5.29 -4.06 20.92
C LEU A 213 -4.70 -2.65 20.81
N LEU A 214 -3.49 -2.56 20.29
CA LEU A 214 -2.80 -1.29 20.01
C LEU A 214 -3.12 -0.83 18.59
N ILE A 215 -3.76 0.31 18.44
CA ILE A 215 -4.07 0.91 17.13
C ILE A 215 -3.24 2.18 16.95
N ALA A 216 -2.30 2.14 16.01
CA ALA A 216 -1.45 3.25 15.64
C ALA A 216 -1.87 3.81 14.28
N GLY A 217 -2.23 5.08 14.24
CA GLY A 217 -2.62 5.83 13.06
C GLY A 217 -3.73 6.84 13.33
N ASP A 218 -4.04 7.64 12.30
CA ASP A 218 -5.09 8.64 12.32
C ASP A 218 -5.83 8.67 10.97
N GLY A 219 -6.96 9.37 10.91
CA GLY A 219 -7.70 9.53 9.67
C GLY A 219 -9.17 9.88 9.85
N PRO A 220 -9.94 9.94 8.74
CA PRO A 220 -11.33 10.40 8.73
C PRO A 220 -12.29 9.59 9.63
N ALA A 221 -11.95 8.33 9.95
CA ALA A 221 -12.77 7.47 10.82
C ALA A 221 -12.39 7.56 12.31
N ARG A 222 -11.46 8.46 12.71
CA ARG A 222 -10.97 8.56 14.08
C ARG A 222 -12.09 8.64 15.14
N ALA A 223 -13.09 9.47 14.91
CA ALA A 223 -14.17 9.67 15.90
C ALA A 223 -14.95 8.35 16.14
N GLU A 224 -15.24 7.59 15.09
CA GLU A 224 -15.95 6.32 15.16
C GLU A 224 -15.10 5.24 15.85
N VAL A 225 -13.82 5.16 15.50
CA VAL A 225 -12.84 4.26 16.12
C VAL A 225 -12.69 4.59 17.62
N SER A 226 -12.58 5.87 17.99
CA SER A 226 -12.46 6.30 19.40
C SER A 226 -13.69 5.97 20.21
N GLY A 227 -14.88 6.23 19.69
CA GLY A 227 -16.14 5.90 20.37
C GLY A 227 -16.29 4.38 20.60
N ARG A 228 -15.88 3.56 19.61
CA ARG A 228 -15.91 2.10 19.78
C ARG A 228 -14.86 1.62 20.77
N ALA A 229 -13.66 2.17 20.77
CA ALA A 229 -12.61 1.83 21.74
C ALA A 229 -13.07 2.09 23.18
N GLU A 230 -13.69 3.25 23.43
CA GLU A 230 -14.24 3.60 24.73
C GLU A 230 -15.31 2.61 25.20
N GLN A 231 -16.28 2.29 24.33
CA GLN A 231 -17.32 1.29 24.61
C GLN A 231 -16.73 -0.08 24.97
N VAL A 232 -15.70 -0.53 24.24
CA VAL A 232 -15.00 -1.80 24.52
C VAL A 232 -14.30 -1.74 25.86
N ASN A 233 -13.58 -0.67 26.17
CA ASN A 233 -12.85 -0.53 27.44
C ASN A 233 -13.80 -0.47 28.64
N ILE A 234 -14.94 0.23 28.53
CA ILE A 234 -16.00 0.23 29.57
C ILE A 234 -16.54 -1.19 29.75
N ARG A 235 -16.92 -1.88 28.67
CA ARG A 235 -17.50 -3.22 28.71
C ARG A 235 -16.57 -4.26 29.34
N THR A 236 -15.27 -4.16 29.05
CA THR A 236 -14.26 -5.10 29.58
C THR A 236 -13.74 -4.72 30.97
N GLY A 237 -14.05 -3.52 31.47
CA GLY A 237 -13.55 -2.98 32.73
C GLY A 237 -12.03 -2.76 32.78
N ARG A 238 -11.39 -2.70 31.61
CA ARG A 238 -9.93 -2.52 31.47
C ARG A 238 -9.58 -1.83 30.16
N GLN A 239 -8.34 -1.36 30.05
CA GLN A 239 -7.81 -0.78 28.82
C GLN A 239 -7.47 -1.88 27.80
N THR A 240 -8.51 -2.46 27.15
CA THR A 240 -8.38 -3.49 26.13
C THR A 240 -7.98 -2.92 24.78
N VAL A 241 -8.38 -1.68 24.46
CA VAL A 241 -8.05 -0.99 23.23
C VAL A 241 -7.27 0.28 23.56
N VAL A 242 -6.10 0.44 22.94
CA VAL A 242 -5.24 1.62 23.07
C VAL A 242 -5.11 2.28 21.71
N LEU A 243 -5.43 3.58 21.65
CA LEU A 243 -5.24 4.40 20.45
C LEU A 243 -3.95 5.20 20.62
N ALA A 244 -2.90 4.83 19.91
CA ALA A 244 -1.61 5.53 19.95
C ALA A 244 -1.61 6.85 19.15
N GLY A 245 -2.62 7.06 18.30
CA GLY A 245 -2.67 8.18 17.37
C GLY A 245 -1.70 8.02 16.20
N GLU A 246 -1.46 9.09 15.47
CA GLU A 246 -0.46 9.11 14.42
C GLU A 246 0.95 9.12 15.05
N LEU A 247 1.77 8.13 14.68
CA LEU A 247 3.14 8.01 15.15
C LEU A 247 4.09 8.54 14.08
N ALA A 248 5.02 9.39 14.48
CA ALA A 248 6.11 9.84 13.60
C ALA A 248 6.99 8.65 13.15
N ASP A 249 7.20 7.70 14.04
CA ASP A 249 7.84 6.41 13.75
C ASP A 249 6.92 5.25 14.17
N PRO A 250 6.23 4.60 13.22
CA PRO A 250 5.31 3.51 13.52
C PRO A 250 6.03 2.18 13.83
N ARG A 251 7.36 2.09 13.66
CA ARG A 251 8.14 0.87 13.88
C ARG A 251 7.99 0.33 15.31
N ALA A 252 7.90 1.24 16.26
CA ALA A 252 7.70 0.88 17.66
C ALA A 252 6.39 0.11 17.92
N ALA A 253 5.32 0.39 17.18
CA ALA A 253 4.07 -0.34 17.30
C ALA A 253 4.17 -1.78 16.77
N TYR A 254 4.94 -2.01 15.71
CA TYR A 254 5.26 -3.36 15.26
C TYR A 254 6.15 -4.10 16.26
N ASP A 255 7.15 -3.42 16.78
CA ASP A 255 8.17 -4.02 17.64
C ASP A 255 7.59 -4.53 18.97
N VAL A 256 6.66 -3.80 19.60
CA VAL A 256 6.00 -4.22 20.85
C VAL A 256 4.95 -5.33 20.66
N ALA A 257 4.55 -5.63 19.44
CA ALA A 257 3.47 -6.57 19.15
C ALA A 257 3.89 -8.04 19.32
N ASP A 258 2.97 -8.87 19.81
CA ASP A 258 3.05 -10.34 19.75
C ASP A 258 2.45 -10.88 18.44
N VAL A 259 1.41 -10.22 17.94
CA VAL A 259 0.71 -10.52 16.68
C VAL A 259 0.35 -9.20 16.01
N CYS A 260 0.51 -9.11 14.70
CA CYS A 260 0.07 -7.97 13.91
C CYS A 260 -1.15 -8.29 13.07
N LEU A 261 -2.07 -7.33 12.99
CA LEU A 261 -3.18 -7.34 12.05
C LEU A 261 -2.88 -6.29 10.99
N GLY A 262 -2.95 -6.66 9.71
CA GLY A 262 -2.57 -5.69 8.68
C GLY A 262 -2.95 -6.10 7.28
N MET A 263 -2.79 -5.15 6.34
CA MET A 263 -2.96 -5.37 4.91
C MET A 263 -2.00 -4.49 4.10
N GLY A 264 -1.65 -4.93 2.88
CA GLY A 264 -0.73 -4.19 2.01
C GLY A 264 0.60 -3.90 2.69
N GLY A 265 1.12 -2.66 2.58
CA GLY A 265 2.42 -2.29 3.13
C GLY A 265 2.55 -2.42 4.66
N SER A 266 1.44 -2.34 5.43
CA SER A 266 1.51 -2.57 6.88
C SER A 266 1.70 -4.05 7.23
N ALA A 267 1.15 -4.95 6.42
CA ALA A 267 1.40 -6.39 6.54
C ALA A 267 2.88 -6.71 6.31
N LEU A 268 3.47 -6.19 5.25
CA LEU A 268 4.89 -6.40 4.93
C LEU A 268 5.82 -5.86 6.01
N ARG A 269 5.52 -4.70 6.59
CA ARG A 269 6.31 -4.17 7.72
C ARG A 269 6.19 -5.03 8.96
N ALA A 270 5.01 -5.56 9.28
CA ALA A 270 4.83 -6.51 10.38
C ALA A 270 5.70 -7.75 10.19
N LEU A 271 5.70 -8.32 8.98
CA LEU A 271 6.55 -9.46 8.62
C LEU A 271 8.04 -9.12 8.69
N ALA A 272 8.43 -7.92 8.26
CA ALA A 272 9.81 -7.44 8.37
C ALA A 272 10.29 -7.38 9.82
N PHE A 273 9.40 -7.08 10.79
CA PHE A 273 9.69 -7.19 12.22
C PHE A 273 9.63 -8.63 12.77
N GLY A 274 9.43 -9.63 11.91
CA GLY A 274 9.34 -11.02 12.33
C GLY A 274 8.10 -11.31 13.19
N LYS A 275 7.00 -10.56 12.99
CA LYS A 275 5.77 -10.76 13.74
C LYS A 275 4.81 -11.66 12.97
N PRO A 276 4.14 -12.61 13.68
CA PRO A 276 3.02 -13.33 13.07
C PRO A 276 1.98 -12.34 12.55
N LEU A 277 1.47 -12.60 11.36
CA LEU A 277 0.55 -11.70 10.67
C LEU A 277 -0.81 -12.37 10.46
N VAL A 278 -1.87 -11.70 10.89
CA VAL A 278 -3.23 -11.99 10.43
C VAL A 278 -3.60 -10.94 9.39
N VAL A 279 -3.84 -11.39 8.16
CA VAL A 279 -4.18 -10.49 7.05
C VAL A 279 -5.61 -10.04 7.19
N GLN A 280 -5.81 -8.73 7.16
CA GLN A 280 -7.09 -8.05 7.19
C GLN A 280 -7.63 -7.87 5.77
N GLY A 281 -8.97 -7.97 5.60
CA GLY A 281 -9.66 -7.62 4.38
C GLY A 281 -11.04 -7.01 4.63
N GLU A 282 -11.91 -7.10 3.66
CA GLU A 282 -13.30 -6.65 3.73
C GLU A 282 -14.27 -7.82 3.83
N ALA A 283 -15.53 -7.53 4.11
CA ALA A 283 -16.61 -8.52 4.27
C ALA A 283 -16.26 -9.65 5.26
N GLY A 284 -15.64 -9.29 6.40
CA GLY A 284 -15.30 -10.21 7.49
C GLY A 284 -14.07 -11.08 7.23
N PHE A 285 -13.24 -10.75 6.24
CA PHE A 285 -12.03 -11.51 5.93
C PHE A 285 -10.94 -11.35 6.97
N TRP A 286 -10.49 -12.48 7.53
CA TRP A 286 -9.30 -12.63 8.36
C TRP A 286 -8.62 -13.95 8.06
N GLU A 287 -7.33 -13.93 7.79
CA GLU A 287 -6.57 -15.15 7.53
C GLU A 287 -5.15 -15.05 8.10
N LEU A 288 -4.75 -16.05 8.87
CA LEU A 288 -3.40 -16.17 9.41
C LEU A 288 -2.42 -16.50 8.28
N LEU A 289 -1.32 -15.75 8.19
CA LEU A 289 -0.24 -16.10 7.28
C LEU A 289 0.46 -17.37 7.76
N THR A 290 0.44 -18.37 6.91
CA THR A 290 1.11 -19.66 7.07
C THR A 290 1.76 -20.06 5.75
N PRO A 291 2.63 -21.06 5.69
CA PRO A 291 3.12 -21.59 4.42
C PRO A 291 2.00 -22.01 3.45
N SER A 292 0.87 -22.51 3.96
CA SER A 292 -0.27 -22.93 3.13
C SER A 292 -1.10 -21.77 2.59
N SER A 293 -1.23 -20.66 3.33
CA SER A 293 -1.99 -19.47 2.88
C SER A 293 -1.16 -18.49 2.04
N LEU A 294 0.18 -18.62 2.04
CA LEU A 294 1.07 -17.70 1.32
C LEU A 294 0.70 -17.54 -0.16
N GLY A 295 0.38 -18.64 -0.86
CA GLY A 295 0.02 -18.59 -2.27
C GLY A 295 -1.13 -17.66 -2.59
N THR A 296 -2.13 -17.57 -1.70
CA THR A 296 -3.25 -16.63 -1.80
C THR A 296 -2.75 -15.18 -1.80
N PHE A 297 -1.86 -14.84 -0.84
CA PHE A 297 -1.36 -13.47 -0.69
C PHE A 297 -0.36 -13.07 -1.78
N LEU A 298 0.40 -14.00 -2.31
CA LEU A 298 1.25 -13.76 -3.47
C LEU A 298 0.42 -13.44 -4.73
N TRP A 299 -0.76 -14.06 -4.87
CA TRP A 299 -1.63 -13.84 -6.01
C TRP A 299 -2.41 -12.52 -5.92
N GLN A 300 -3.19 -12.34 -4.85
CA GLN A 300 -4.13 -11.21 -4.71
C GLN A 300 -3.56 -10.02 -3.92
N GLY A 301 -2.34 -10.13 -3.40
CA GLY A 301 -1.74 -9.17 -2.47
C GLY A 301 -2.14 -9.46 -1.03
N TRP A 302 -1.63 -8.64 -0.13
CA TRP A 302 -1.86 -8.75 1.33
C TRP A 302 -3.22 -8.16 1.71
N TYR A 303 -4.28 -8.82 1.23
CA TYR A 303 -5.68 -8.38 1.36
C TYR A 303 -6.60 -9.55 0.98
N GLY A 304 -7.86 -9.51 1.40
CA GLY A 304 -8.86 -10.48 0.99
C GLY A 304 -10.28 -9.96 1.14
N VAL A 305 -11.24 -10.69 0.58
CA VAL A 305 -12.68 -10.41 0.70
C VAL A 305 -13.35 -11.66 1.24
N GLY A 306 -14.03 -11.53 2.39
CA GLY A 306 -14.76 -12.61 3.04
C GLY A 306 -16.16 -12.81 2.47
N SER A 307 -16.92 -13.67 3.14
CA SER A 307 -18.30 -14.01 2.76
C SER A 307 -19.37 -13.15 3.44
N GLY A 308 -19.00 -12.25 4.35
CA GLY A 308 -19.91 -11.35 5.05
C GLY A 308 -19.34 -10.85 6.38
N GLN A 309 -19.70 -9.63 6.76
CA GLN A 309 -19.17 -8.94 7.95
C GLN A 309 -19.50 -9.65 9.28
N ALA A 310 -20.65 -10.30 9.38
CA ALA A 310 -21.15 -10.87 10.62
C ALA A 310 -20.23 -11.94 11.24
N GLY A 311 -19.43 -12.63 10.44
CA GLY A 311 -18.49 -13.66 10.90
C GLY A 311 -17.09 -13.15 11.29
N GLY A 312 -16.71 -11.91 10.89
CA GLY A 312 -15.35 -11.45 10.96
C GLY A 312 -14.75 -11.42 12.37
N ALA A 313 -15.46 -10.86 13.34
CA ALA A 313 -14.98 -10.81 14.73
C ALA A 313 -14.80 -12.21 15.33
N SER A 314 -15.71 -13.16 15.01
CA SER A 314 -15.62 -14.55 15.48
C SER A 314 -14.43 -15.28 14.86
N ALA A 315 -14.21 -15.10 13.56
CA ALA A 315 -13.05 -15.68 12.85
C ALA A 315 -11.73 -15.18 13.44
N LEU A 316 -11.59 -13.86 13.61
CA LEU A 316 -10.39 -13.30 14.21
C LEU A 316 -10.20 -13.75 15.65
N ARG A 317 -11.28 -13.80 16.47
CA ARG A 317 -11.22 -14.31 17.83
C ARG A 317 -10.68 -15.74 17.88
N GLN A 318 -11.14 -16.62 16.98
CA GLN A 318 -10.64 -17.98 16.89
C GLN A 318 -9.14 -18.00 16.62
N ILE A 319 -8.67 -17.30 15.57
CA ILE A 319 -7.25 -17.22 15.23
C ILE A 319 -6.42 -16.71 16.44
N LEU A 320 -6.86 -15.63 17.08
CA LEU A 320 -6.13 -15.06 18.23
C LEU A 320 -6.11 -16.00 19.43
N SER A 321 -7.20 -16.73 19.69
CA SER A 321 -7.28 -17.70 20.79
C SER A 321 -6.28 -18.85 20.62
N GLU A 322 -5.97 -19.23 19.38
CA GLU A 322 -5.03 -20.30 19.05
C GLU A 322 -3.57 -19.81 19.08
N ILE A 323 -3.30 -18.63 18.47
CA ILE A 323 -1.92 -18.18 18.26
C ILE A 323 -1.32 -17.46 19.48
N LEU A 324 -2.11 -16.69 20.25
CA LEU A 324 -1.57 -15.89 21.36
C LEU A 324 -0.89 -16.74 22.45
N PRO A 325 -1.47 -17.87 22.93
CA PRO A 325 -0.80 -18.69 23.92
C PRO A 325 0.36 -19.55 23.34
N ALA A 326 0.41 -19.74 22.02
CA ALA A 326 1.35 -20.64 21.37
C ALA A 326 2.67 -19.94 21.00
N GLU A 327 3.55 -19.71 21.98
CA GLU A 327 4.80 -18.96 21.80
C GLU A 327 5.68 -19.52 20.69
N ARG A 328 5.88 -20.84 20.65
CA ARG A 328 6.67 -21.49 19.60
C ARG A 328 6.08 -21.27 18.21
N LEU A 329 4.76 -21.39 18.06
CA LEU A 329 4.10 -21.14 16.78
C LEU A 329 4.25 -19.67 16.36
N ARG A 330 4.14 -18.72 17.30
CA ARG A 330 4.39 -17.30 16.99
C ARG A 330 5.80 -17.06 16.48
N ALA A 331 6.81 -17.68 17.12
CA ALA A 331 8.20 -17.57 16.68
C ALA A 331 8.43 -18.18 15.29
N GLU A 332 7.88 -19.36 15.03
CA GLU A 332 7.99 -20.05 13.72
C GLU A 332 7.32 -19.23 12.60
N LEU A 333 6.09 -18.75 12.81
CA LEU A 333 5.39 -17.92 11.82
C LEU A 333 6.02 -16.55 11.62
N GLY A 334 6.57 -15.96 12.68
CA GLY A 334 7.33 -14.71 12.58
C GLY A 334 8.59 -14.87 11.75
N ALA A 335 9.39 -15.92 11.98
CA ALA A 335 10.58 -16.24 11.22
C ALA A 335 10.25 -16.55 9.74
N PHE A 336 9.19 -17.35 9.50
CA PHE A 336 8.68 -17.61 8.15
C PHE A 336 8.31 -16.33 7.42
N GLY A 337 7.50 -15.48 8.04
CA GLY A 337 7.07 -14.21 7.44
C GLY A 337 8.25 -13.27 7.14
N ARG A 338 9.24 -13.20 8.03
CA ARG A 338 10.48 -12.44 7.82
C ARG A 338 11.25 -12.96 6.62
N SER A 339 11.44 -14.27 6.52
CA SER A 339 12.11 -14.89 5.38
C SER A 339 11.43 -14.56 4.04
N VAL A 340 10.08 -14.60 3.99
CA VAL A 340 9.32 -14.23 2.79
C VAL A 340 9.62 -12.79 2.38
N VAL A 341 9.66 -11.85 3.33
CA VAL A 341 9.89 -10.44 3.03
C VAL A 341 11.33 -10.17 2.59
N GLU A 342 12.31 -10.77 3.26
CA GLU A 342 13.73 -10.61 2.92
C GLU A 342 14.04 -11.08 1.49
N HIS A 343 13.49 -12.23 1.09
CA HIS A 343 13.77 -12.80 -0.23
C HIS A 343 12.96 -12.18 -1.37
N ARG A 344 11.78 -11.60 -1.09
CA ARG A 344 10.87 -11.21 -2.17
C ARG A 344 10.52 -9.73 -2.19
N TYR A 345 10.48 -9.09 -1.01
CA TYR A 345 9.94 -7.73 -0.88
C TYR A 345 11.01 -6.73 -0.42
N SER A 346 12.30 -7.07 -0.52
CA SER A 346 13.35 -6.12 -0.16
C SER A 346 13.33 -4.91 -1.09
N LEU A 347 13.71 -3.78 -0.54
CA LEU A 347 13.72 -2.52 -1.29
C LEU A 347 14.77 -2.53 -2.41
N GLU A 348 15.89 -3.23 -2.19
CA GLU A 348 16.97 -3.40 -3.15
C GLU A 348 16.49 -4.20 -4.37
N HIS A 349 15.89 -5.36 -4.14
CA HIS A 349 15.34 -6.18 -5.22
C HIS A 349 14.28 -5.42 -6.03
N ALA A 350 13.38 -4.71 -5.35
CA ALA A 350 12.38 -3.89 -6.03
C ALA A 350 13.01 -2.76 -6.86
N ALA A 351 14.14 -2.19 -6.42
CA ALA A 351 14.85 -1.17 -7.18
C ALA A 351 15.51 -1.74 -8.44
N GLU A 352 16.06 -2.96 -8.40
CA GLU A 352 16.57 -3.67 -9.56
C GLU A 352 15.46 -3.89 -10.60
N VAL A 353 14.33 -4.46 -10.19
CA VAL A 353 13.16 -4.65 -11.06
C VAL A 353 12.66 -3.31 -11.64
N GLN A 354 12.67 -2.24 -10.84
CA GLN A 354 12.28 -0.92 -11.33
C GLN A 354 13.24 -0.37 -12.39
N LEU A 355 14.54 -0.62 -12.25
CA LEU A 355 15.54 -0.25 -13.25
C LEU A 355 15.35 -1.00 -14.57
N ASP A 356 15.01 -2.28 -14.52
CA ASP A 356 14.68 -3.08 -15.71
C ASP A 356 13.43 -2.53 -16.42
N ILE A 357 12.41 -2.12 -15.66
CA ILE A 357 11.21 -1.46 -16.21
C ILE A 357 11.59 -0.16 -16.92
N TYR A 358 12.48 0.65 -16.33
CA TYR A 358 12.94 1.89 -16.95
C TYR A 358 13.77 1.62 -18.21
N ALA A 359 14.67 0.65 -18.19
CA ALA A 359 15.45 0.27 -19.36
C ALA A 359 14.56 -0.20 -20.51
N ALA A 360 13.57 -1.04 -20.23
CA ALA A 360 12.59 -1.50 -21.20
C ALA A 360 11.71 -0.36 -21.76
N ALA A 361 11.38 0.64 -20.95
CA ALA A 361 10.62 1.81 -21.40
C ALA A 361 11.40 2.75 -22.31
N LEU A 362 12.74 2.76 -22.22
CA LEU A 362 13.63 3.55 -23.07
C LEU A 362 13.97 2.85 -24.39
N ASP A 363 13.66 1.55 -24.53
CA ASP A 363 13.94 0.81 -25.77
C ASP A 363 13.08 1.37 -26.93
N PRO A 364 13.70 1.84 -28.04
CA PRO A 364 12.99 2.36 -29.20
C PRO A 364 12.03 1.35 -29.85
N ALA A 365 12.28 0.04 -29.70
CA ALA A 365 11.42 -1.03 -30.21
C ALA A 365 10.06 -1.09 -29.49
N SER A 366 9.95 -0.52 -28.29
CA SER A 366 8.73 -0.50 -27.48
C SER A 366 7.66 0.48 -28.00
N SER A 367 8.02 1.43 -28.89
CA SER A 367 7.10 2.45 -29.43
C SER A 367 6.13 1.88 -30.48
N SER A 368 4.87 1.66 -30.11
CA SER A 368 3.84 1.10 -30.98
C SER A 368 3.16 2.16 -31.84
N ARG A 369 3.10 1.97 -33.18
CA ARG A 369 2.31 2.79 -34.14
C ARG A 369 0.79 2.75 -33.90
N ARG A 370 0.28 1.86 -33.00
CA ARG A 370 -1.15 1.75 -32.66
C ARG A 370 -1.58 2.69 -31.52
N ALA A 371 -0.71 3.61 -31.10
CA ALA A 371 -0.99 4.50 -29.96
C ALA A 371 -2.23 5.39 -30.16
N TYR A 372 -2.50 5.89 -31.37
CA TYR A 372 -3.57 6.84 -31.62
C TYR A 372 -4.99 6.30 -31.30
N PHE A 373 -5.33 5.09 -31.78
CA PHE A 373 -6.66 4.50 -31.49
C PHE A 373 -6.85 4.19 -30.01
N ARG A 374 -5.77 3.79 -29.33
CA ARG A 374 -5.78 3.53 -27.88
C ARG A 374 -5.94 4.80 -27.04
N GLU A 375 -5.49 5.95 -27.58
CA GLU A 375 -5.72 7.26 -26.95
C GLU A 375 -7.19 7.69 -27.02
N LEU A 376 -7.87 7.47 -28.14
CA LEU A 376 -9.31 7.76 -28.29
C LEU A 376 -10.15 6.90 -27.34
N GLU A 377 -9.80 5.62 -27.19
CA GLU A 377 -10.44 4.73 -26.23
C GLU A 377 -10.26 5.25 -24.78
N ALA A 378 -9.03 5.61 -24.39
CA ALA A 378 -8.73 6.18 -23.08
C ALA A 378 -9.50 7.48 -22.82
N ALA A 379 -9.56 8.38 -23.80
CA ALA A 379 -10.35 9.61 -23.71
C ALA A 379 -11.85 9.34 -23.51
N GLY A 380 -12.41 8.36 -24.22
CA GLY A 380 -13.80 7.93 -24.06
C GLY A 380 -14.09 7.38 -22.66
N HIS A 381 -13.19 6.56 -22.11
CA HIS A 381 -13.28 6.06 -20.73
C HIS A 381 -13.19 7.19 -19.70
N PHE A 382 -12.30 8.17 -19.91
CA PHE A 382 -12.15 9.32 -19.03
C PHE A 382 -13.41 10.19 -19.01
N LEU A 383 -14.02 10.47 -20.14
CA LEU A 383 -15.28 11.22 -20.23
C LEU A 383 -16.42 10.50 -19.49
N ARG A 384 -16.55 9.17 -19.68
CA ARG A 384 -17.51 8.35 -18.92
C ARG A 384 -17.27 8.41 -17.43
N TYR A 385 -16.02 8.33 -16.99
CA TYR A 385 -15.65 8.46 -15.58
C TYR A 385 -16.05 9.82 -15.01
N LYS A 386 -15.71 10.92 -15.69
CA LYS A 386 -16.10 12.28 -15.27
C LYS A 386 -17.61 12.45 -15.16
N ARG A 387 -18.37 11.90 -16.11
CA ARG A 387 -19.84 11.93 -16.09
C ARG A 387 -20.39 11.16 -14.89
N ARG A 388 -19.89 9.95 -14.62
CA ARG A 388 -20.28 9.15 -13.45
C ARG A 388 -19.98 9.87 -12.15
N ARG A 389 -18.80 10.49 -12.01
CA ARG A 389 -18.45 11.26 -10.83
C ARG A 389 -19.36 12.47 -10.62
N LEU A 390 -19.72 13.17 -11.68
CA LEU A 390 -20.67 14.27 -11.59
C LEU A 390 -22.02 13.79 -11.08
N GLN A 391 -22.53 12.67 -11.63
CA GLN A 391 -23.79 12.06 -11.18
C GLN A 391 -23.70 11.61 -9.69
N ALA A 392 -22.60 10.99 -9.28
CA ALA A 392 -22.40 10.56 -7.89
C ALA A 392 -22.41 11.74 -6.91
N ARG A 393 -21.77 12.85 -7.28
CA ARG A 393 -21.83 14.11 -6.49
C ARG A 393 -23.24 14.66 -6.35
N LEU A 394 -23.98 14.69 -7.44
CA LEU A 394 -25.37 15.19 -7.43
C LEU A 394 -26.30 14.28 -6.62
N THR A 395 -25.98 13.01 -6.46
CA THR A 395 -26.77 12.03 -5.69
C THR A 395 -26.24 11.78 -4.28
N GLY A 396 -25.19 12.50 -3.85
CA GLY A 396 -24.58 12.32 -2.51
C GLY A 396 -23.86 10.97 -2.33
N ARG A 397 -23.54 10.26 -3.43
CA ARG A 397 -22.86 8.95 -3.43
C ARG A 397 -21.39 9.04 -3.87
N ASP A 398 -20.79 10.22 -3.79
CA ASP A 398 -19.39 10.44 -4.16
C ASP A 398 -18.46 9.73 -3.17
N THR A 399 -17.55 8.89 -3.66
CA THR A 399 -16.51 8.24 -2.89
C THR A 399 -15.19 9.00 -3.04
N ALA A 400 -14.43 9.11 -1.97
CA ALA A 400 -13.15 9.84 -1.98
C ALA A 400 -12.10 9.13 -2.83
N ASP A 401 -12.17 7.79 -2.92
CA ASP A 401 -11.18 6.92 -3.58
C ASP A 401 -11.86 5.81 -4.39
N ASP A 402 -12.25 6.13 -5.62
CA ASP A 402 -13.02 5.22 -6.49
C ASP A 402 -12.33 3.90 -6.84
N PHE A 403 -10.99 3.88 -6.88
CA PHE A 403 -10.22 2.72 -7.33
C PHE A 403 -9.81 1.80 -6.17
N ASN A 404 -9.75 2.31 -4.95
CA ASN A 404 -9.63 1.49 -3.75
C ASN A 404 -10.99 0.97 -3.27
N ALA A 405 -12.07 1.72 -3.51
CA ALA A 405 -13.42 1.31 -3.12
C ALA A 405 -14.00 0.14 -3.96
N ARG A 406 -13.34 -0.26 -5.04
CA ARG A 406 -13.77 -1.36 -5.93
C ARG A 406 -12.60 -2.26 -6.27
N PRO A 407 -12.12 -3.07 -5.32
CA PRO A 407 -11.00 -3.96 -5.54
C PRO A 407 -11.31 -4.99 -6.63
N VAL A 408 -10.28 -5.33 -7.41
CA VAL A 408 -10.34 -6.42 -8.39
C VAL A 408 -10.45 -7.77 -7.69
N ALA A 409 -9.93 -7.87 -6.46
CA ALA A 409 -10.00 -9.07 -5.64
C ALA A 409 -11.46 -9.47 -5.41
N THR A 410 -11.89 -10.56 -6.04
CA THR A 410 -13.17 -11.22 -5.78
C THR A 410 -12.93 -12.45 -4.95
N ALA A 411 -13.85 -12.78 -4.05
CA ALA A 411 -13.82 -14.01 -3.26
C ALA A 411 -13.93 -15.25 -4.19
N ARG A 412 -12.85 -15.61 -4.87
CA ARG A 412 -12.72 -16.90 -5.56
C ARG A 412 -11.81 -17.79 -4.72
N PRO A 413 -12.17 -19.07 -4.50
CA PRO A 413 -11.22 -20.03 -3.96
C PRO A 413 -10.01 -20.08 -4.90
N VAL A 414 -8.84 -19.83 -4.36
CA VAL A 414 -7.58 -19.83 -5.10
C VAL A 414 -7.30 -21.27 -5.55
N GLN A 415 -7.24 -21.54 -6.85
CA GLN A 415 -6.50 -22.67 -7.35
C GLN A 415 -5.05 -22.47 -6.96
N ALA A 416 -4.46 -23.46 -6.28
CA ALA A 416 -3.11 -23.39 -5.76
C ALA A 416 -2.14 -22.89 -6.84
N PHE A 417 -1.54 -21.73 -6.60
CA PHE A 417 -0.48 -21.18 -7.43
C PHE A 417 0.73 -22.08 -7.23
N SER A 418 1.01 -22.95 -8.22
CA SER A 418 2.26 -23.71 -8.23
C SER A 418 3.39 -22.70 -8.42
N ALA A 419 4.25 -22.57 -7.42
CA ALA A 419 5.47 -21.75 -7.46
C ALA A 419 6.52 -22.37 -8.41
N GLY A 420 6.12 -22.65 -9.64
CA GLY A 420 6.93 -23.21 -10.71
C GLY A 420 7.16 -22.16 -11.78
N GLY A 421 8.24 -21.41 -11.67
CA GLY A 421 8.67 -20.53 -12.74
C GLY A 421 9.32 -19.24 -12.26
N ALA A 422 10.40 -19.36 -11.50
CA ALA A 422 11.41 -18.31 -11.42
C ALA A 422 12.75 -19.02 -11.18
N ALA A 423 13.42 -19.36 -12.28
CA ALA A 423 14.85 -19.51 -12.32
C ALA A 423 15.45 -18.18 -12.75
#